data_ac446b0e0c918415cf9338b2b9ad4c93
#
_entry.id   ac446b0e0c918415cf9338b2b9ad4c93
#
_cell.length_a   1.000
_cell.length_b   1.000
_cell.length_c   1.000
_cell.angle_alpha   90.00
_cell.angle_beta   90.00
_cell.angle_gamma   90.00
#
_symmetry.space_group_name_H-M   'P 1'
#
loop_
_entity.id
_entity.type
_entity.pdbx_description
1 polymer ?
#
loop_
_entity_poly.entity_id
_entity_poly.type
_entity_poly.pdbx_seq_one_letter_code
_entity_poly.pdbx_strand_id
1 'polypeptide(L)'
;ARNYHEKAFAIIQDFLKDKTILGGHMTYAKYSSKMPELLKGNTPNIFSDLFAGGALMDLGVYPLYFAIGLFGQPESVTYQARQLPNSIDLNGHGSLVYSDFVIGIQAGKDVTSNLPAEIYTTDGTLFLSGIEAVSQVLFQDHSGTSYQLPITPASHNMLEEAQAFASIMTEGNQTLYQTWLQTGQMVHQT
;
A
#
# COMPACT_ATOMS: atom_id res chain seq x y z
N ALA A 1 -7.42 -0.11 -4.45
CA ALA A 1 -6.26 0.76 -4.76
C ALA A 1 -5.50 0.19 -5.96
N ARG A 2 -5.07 1.04 -6.86
CA ARG A 2 -4.51 0.64 -8.16
C ARG A 2 -3.32 -0.33 -8.06
N ASN A 3 -2.44 -0.15 -7.07
CA ASN A 3 -1.27 -0.99 -6.85
C ASN A 3 -1.59 -2.48 -6.67
N TYR A 4 -2.78 -2.79 -6.14
CA TYR A 4 -3.27 -4.15 -5.98
C TYR A 4 -3.65 -4.82 -7.33
N HIS A 5 -3.94 -4.02 -8.36
CA HIS A 5 -4.35 -4.48 -9.69
C HIS A 5 -3.20 -4.45 -10.72
N GLU A 6 -2.00 -3.99 -10.31
CA GLU A 6 -0.83 -3.96 -11.17
C GLU A 6 -0.26 -5.38 -11.38
N LYS A 7 0.27 -5.65 -12.57
CA LYS A 7 0.99 -6.91 -12.86
C LYS A 7 2.18 -7.13 -11.92
N ALA A 8 2.80 -6.03 -11.48
CA ALA A 8 3.85 -6.05 -10.48
C ALA A 8 3.41 -6.75 -9.20
N PHE A 9 2.17 -6.52 -8.74
CA PHE A 9 1.62 -7.18 -7.55
C PHE A 9 1.60 -8.71 -7.70
N ALA A 10 1.09 -9.21 -8.82
CA ALA A 10 1.04 -10.65 -9.08
C ALA A 10 2.45 -11.30 -9.16
N ILE A 11 3.42 -10.59 -9.75
CA ILE A 11 4.82 -11.05 -9.80
C ILE A 11 5.43 -11.11 -8.39
N ILE A 12 5.18 -10.12 -7.56
CA ILE A 12 5.63 -10.10 -6.16
C ILE A 12 4.97 -11.22 -5.35
N GLN A 13 3.67 -11.41 -5.52
CA GLN A 13 2.91 -12.46 -4.85
C GLN A 13 3.46 -13.86 -5.20
N ASP A 14 3.71 -14.12 -6.48
CA ASP A 14 4.28 -15.40 -6.93
C ASP A 14 5.72 -15.59 -6.41
N PHE A 15 6.53 -14.53 -6.39
CA PHE A 15 7.88 -14.55 -5.84
C PHE A 15 7.91 -14.90 -4.34
N LEU A 16 6.95 -14.38 -3.57
CA LEU A 16 6.87 -14.59 -2.11
C LEU A 16 6.20 -15.89 -1.70
N LYS A 17 5.53 -16.59 -2.61
CA LYS A 17 4.71 -17.77 -2.37
C LYS A 17 5.41 -18.88 -1.57
N ASP A 18 6.68 -19.12 -1.87
CA ASP A 18 7.46 -20.20 -1.24
C ASP A 18 8.48 -19.66 -0.22
N LYS A 19 8.33 -18.40 0.21
CA LYS A 19 9.26 -17.77 1.16
C LYS A 19 8.64 -17.62 2.54
N THR A 20 9.47 -17.81 3.55
CA THR A 20 9.09 -17.50 4.93
C THR A 20 9.25 -16.00 5.17
N ILE A 21 8.15 -15.34 5.48
CA ILE A 21 8.10 -13.88 5.74
C ILE A 21 8.52 -13.64 7.20
N LEU A 22 9.40 -12.67 7.40
CA LEU A 22 9.88 -12.23 8.70
C LEU A 22 9.35 -10.85 9.11
N GLY A 23 8.80 -10.10 8.17
CA GLY A 23 8.26 -8.77 8.40
C GLY A 23 8.39 -7.87 7.18
N GLY A 24 8.19 -6.58 7.39
CA GLY A 24 8.34 -5.61 6.33
C GLY A 24 7.95 -4.20 6.76
N HIS A 25 8.14 -3.27 5.82
CA HIS A 25 7.73 -1.88 6.01
C HIS A 25 7.23 -1.30 4.70
N MET A 26 6.09 -0.59 4.75
CA MET A 26 5.44 -0.01 3.59
C MET A 26 5.05 1.44 3.87
N THR A 27 5.57 2.35 3.07
CA THR A 27 5.35 3.80 3.26
C THR A 27 4.71 4.41 2.04
N TYR A 28 3.67 5.21 2.24
CA TYR A 28 3.24 6.19 1.27
C TYR A 28 3.00 7.55 1.95
N ALA A 29 4.01 8.40 1.92
CA ALA A 29 3.94 9.75 2.46
C ALA A 29 4.39 10.75 1.39
N LYS A 30 3.48 11.63 1.01
CA LYS A 30 3.67 12.64 -0.03
C LYS A 30 3.08 13.98 0.42
N TYR A 31 3.93 15.00 0.49
CA TYR A 31 3.50 16.34 0.84
C TYR A 31 2.38 16.81 -0.09
N SER A 32 1.24 17.12 0.48
CA SER A 32 0.05 17.47 -0.29
C SER A 32 0.17 18.89 -0.87
N SER A 33 -0.20 19.05 -2.15
CA SER A 33 -0.33 20.37 -2.78
C SER A 33 -1.39 21.26 -2.12
N LYS A 34 -2.22 20.69 -1.24
CA LYS A 34 -3.24 21.44 -0.46
C LYS A 34 -2.74 21.88 0.92
N MET A 35 -1.53 21.46 1.34
CA MET A 35 -0.96 21.91 2.62
C MET A 35 -0.83 23.44 2.72
N PRO A 36 -0.40 24.19 1.69
CA PRO A 36 -0.36 25.67 1.77
C PRO A 36 -1.70 26.31 2.09
N GLU A 37 -2.81 25.76 1.59
CA GLU A 37 -4.15 26.27 1.91
C GLU A 37 -4.56 25.95 3.35
N LEU A 38 -4.22 24.73 3.83
CA LEU A 38 -4.44 24.36 5.22
C LEU A 38 -3.67 25.29 6.17
N LEU A 39 -2.41 25.61 5.87
CA LEU A 39 -1.58 26.52 6.68
C LEU A 39 -2.09 27.97 6.71
N LYS A 40 -2.88 28.39 5.72
CA LYS A 40 -3.59 29.68 5.71
C LYS A 40 -4.89 29.66 6.53
N GLY A 41 -5.26 28.52 7.13
CA GLY A 41 -6.47 28.36 7.91
C GLY A 41 -7.70 27.88 7.11
N ASN A 42 -7.56 27.56 5.83
CA ASN A 42 -8.61 26.94 5.03
C ASN A 42 -8.68 25.42 5.34
N THR A 43 -9.83 24.80 5.05
CA THR A 43 -10.01 23.37 5.22
C THR A 43 -10.33 22.71 3.87
N PRO A 44 -9.32 22.37 3.05
CA PRO A 44 -9.55 21.61 1.81
C PRO A 44 -10.20 20.25 2.10
N ASN A 45 -10.98 19.72 1.16
CA ASN A 45 -11.73 18.47 1.30
C ASN A 45 -10.89 17.31 1.82
N ILE A 46 -9.63 17.19 1.36
CA ILE A 46 -8.71 16.12 1.81
C ILE A 46 -8.27 16.24 3.28
N PHE A 47 -8.61 17.33 3.96
CA PHE A 47 -8.37 17.57 5.38
C PHE A 47 -9.69 17.82 6.15
N SER A 48 -10.81 17.38 5.58
CA SER A 48 -12.14 17.53 6.17
C SER A 48 -12.75 16.17 6.51
N ASP A 49 -13.31 16.04 7.70
CA ASP A 49 -14.08 14.90 8.16
C ASP A 49 -15.35 14.66 7.32
N LEU A 50 -15.97 15.72 6.82
CA LEU A 50 -17.15 15.63 5.93
C LEU A 50 -16.85 14.89 4.62
N PHE A 51 -15.60 14.84 4.20
CA PHE A 51 -15.17 14.19 2.97
C PHE A 51 -14.29 12.96 3.22
N ALA A 52 -14.32 12.40 4.44
CA ALA A 52 -13.47 11.28 4.84
C ALA A 52 -11.98 11.56 4.51
N GLY A 53 -11.51 12.78 4.79
CA GLY A 53 -10.13 13.20 4.56
C GLY A 53 -9.16 12.50 5.51
N GLY A 54 -7.88 12.76 5.31
CA GLY A 54 -6.81 12.24 6.16
C GLY A 54 -5.73 11.49 5.40
N ALA A 55 -4.61 11.27 6.06
CA ALA A 55 -3.48 10.56 5.46
C ALA A 55 -3.78 9.05 5.34
N LEU A 56 -4.36 8.44 6.36
CA LEU A 56 -4.71 7.02 6.35
C LEU A 56 -5.71 6.69 5.24
N MET A 57 -6.80 7.46 5.16
CA MET A 57 -7.89 7.21 4.19
C MET A 57 -7.49 7.43 2.75
N ASP A 58 -6.60 8.40 2.47
CA ASP A 58 -6.22 8.75 1.09
C ASP A 58 -4.92 8.07 0.64
N LEU A 59 -3.91 7.99 1.51
CA LEU A 59 -2.60 7.43 1.17
C LEU A 59 -2.34 6.09 1.86
N GLY A 60 -2.78 5.90 3.10
CA GLY A 60 -2.61 4.65 3.85
C GLY A 60 -3.37 3.47 3.24
N VAL A 61 -4.41 3.74 2.46
CA VAL A 61 -5.12 2.72 1.70
C VAL A 61 -4.19 1.91 0.77
N TYR A 62 -3.12 2.50 0.24
CA TYR A 62 -2.16 1.82 -0.64
C TYR A 62 -1.33 0.75 0.08
N PRO A 63 -0.60 1.04 1.19
CA PRO A 63 0.09 0.01 1.96
C PRO A 63 -0.88 -1.01 2.56
N LEU A 64 -2.09 -0.63 2.97
CA LEU A 64 -3.10 -1.57 3.48
C LEU A 64 -3.53 -2.58 2.42
N TYR A 65 -3.95 -2.13 1.24
CA TYR A 65 -4.31 -3.04 0.14
C TYR A 65 -3.15 -3.94 -0.28
N PHE A 66 -1.94 -3.42 -0.27
CA PHE A 66 -0.77 -4.19 -0.66
C PHE A 66 -0.44 -5.28 0.38
N ALA A 67 -0.37 -4.93 1.66
CA ALA A 67 -0.09 -5.89 2.72
C ALA A 67 -1.20 -6.94 2.87
N ILE A 68 -2.47 -6.52 2.91
CA ILE A 68 -3.61 -7.43 3.06
C ILE A 68 -3.78 -8.31 1.81
N GLY A 69 -3.52 -7.77 0.64
CA GLY A 69 -3.55 -8.54 -0.60
C GLY A 69 -2.46 -9.63 -0.66
N LEU A 70 -1.28 -9.39 -0.07
CA LEU A 70 -0.20 -10.38 -0.01
C LEU A 70 -0.38 -11.38 1.13
N PHE A 71 -0.79 -10.92 2.31
CA PHE A 71 -0.68 -11.68 3.55
C PHE A 71 -2.04 -11.99 4.21
N GLY A 72 -3.13 -11.46 3.67
CA GLY A 72 -4.47 -11.63 4.26
C GLY A 72 -4.75 -10.70 5.44
N GLN A 73 -5.79 -11.02 6.20
CA GLN A 73 -6.23 -10.25 7.37
C GLN A 73 -5.21 -10.33 8.50
N PRO A 74 -4.72 -9.20 9.04
CA PRO A 74 -3.89 -9.21 10.25
C PRO A 74 -4.72 -9.58 11.49
N GLU A 75 -4.07 -10.14 12.50
CA GLU A 75 -4.69 -10.49 13.78
C GLU A 75 -5.00 -9.26 14.63
N SER A 76 -4.16 -8.23 14.55
CA SER A 76 -4.38 -6.95 15.20
C SER A 76 -3.70 -5.81 14.46
N VAL A 77 -4.19 -4.60 14.73
CA VAL A 77 -3.72 -3.38 14.08
C VAL A 77 -3.53 -2.28 15.10
N THR A 78 -2.48 -1.50 14.92
CA THR A 78 -2.28 -0.24 15.65
C THR A 78 -2.04 0.89 14.67
N TYR A 79 -2.49 2.09 15.02
CA TYR A 79 -2.18 3.30 14.26
C TYR A 79 -2.10 4.50 15.20
N GLN A 80 -1.03 5.26 15.08
CA GLN A 80 -0.79 6.49 15.83
C GLN A 80 -0.49 7.61 14.84
N ALA A 81 -1.18 8.73 14.99
CA ALA A 81 -1.08 9.83 14.05
C ALA A 81 -0.95 11.20 14.70
N ARG A 82 -0.27 12.10 14.02
CA ARG A 82 -0.38 13.52 14.21
C ARG A 82 -1.67 14.00 13.57
N GLN A 83 -2.55 14.59 14.37
CA GLN A 83 -3.89 14.99 13.95
C GLN A 83 -4.10 16.51 13.97
N LEU A 84 -5.02 16.97 13.16
CA LEU A 84 -5.61 18.30 13.22
C LEU A 84 -6.65 18.36 14.37
N PRO A 85 -7.09 19.58 14.79
CA PRO A 85 -8.15 19.74 15.79
C PRO A 85 -9.48 19.05 15.44
N ASN A 86 -9.77 18.84 14.17
CA ASN A 86 -10.94 18.10 13.66
C ASN A 86 -10.71 16.58 13.57
N SER A 87 -9.68 16.04 14.23
CA SER A 87 -9.31 14.64 14.27
C SER A 87 -8.82 14.03 12.94
N ILE A 88 -8.64 14.85 11.90
CA ILE A 88 -8.05 14.40 10.64
C ILE A 88 -6.54 14.20 10.81
N ASP A 89 -6.06 13.02 10.43
CA ASP A 89 -4.64 12.68 10.49
C ASP A 89 -3.86 13.32 9.34
N LEU A 90 -2.70 13.90 9.68
CA LEU A 90 -1.75 14.49 8.72
C LEU A 90 -0.66 13.50 8.34
N ASN A 91 -0.14 12.77 9.30
CA ASN A 91 0.74 11.63 9.10
C ASN A 91 0.61 10.68 10.30
N GLY A 92 0.90 9.41 10.04
CA GLY A 92 0.86 8.41 11.09
C GLY A 92 1.62 7.15 10.70
N HIS A 93 1.90 6.38 11.74
CA HIS A 93 2.55 5.08 11.67
C HIS A 93 1.63 4.04 12.29
N GLY A 94 1.63 2.85 11.71
CA GLY A 94 0.87 1.73 12.21
C GLY A 94 1.63 0.42 12.08
N SER A 95 1.04 -0.62 12.66
CA SER A 95 1.54 -1.99 12.56
C SER A 95 0.39 -2.92 12.26
N LEU A 96 0.57 -3.77 11.28
CA LEU A 96 -0.29 -4.92 10.97
C LEU A 96 0.39 -6.15 11.57
N VAL A 97 -0.21 -6.74 12.60
CA VAL A 97 0.36 -7.88 13.32
C VAL A 97 -0.24 -9.16 12.77
N TYR A 98 0.59 -10.05 12.28
CA TYR A 98 0.27 -11.41 11.85
C TYR A 98 0.82 -12.41 12.88
N SER A 99 0.48 -13.70 12.79
CA SER A 99 0.92 -14.72 13.75
C SER A 99 2.44 -14.77 13.94
N ASP A 100 3.20 -14.61 12.87
CA ASP A 100 4.65 -14.85 12.87
C ASP A 100 5.48 -13.61 12.50
N PHE A 101 4.85 -12.52 12.06
CA PHE A 101 5.55 -11.32 11.62
C PHE A 101 4.72 -10.05 11.77
N VAL A 102 5.36 -8.91 11.57
CA VAL A 102 4.72 -7.59 11.63
C VAL A 102 5.07 -6.80 10.37
N ILE A 103 4.08 -6.13 9.78
CA ILE A 103 4.27 -5.16 8.71
C ILE A 103 4.05 -3.75 9.28
N GLY A 104 5.10 -2.94 9.29
CA GLY A 104 5.00 -1.51 9.57
C GLY A 104 4.36 -0.77 8.41
N ILE A 105 3.46 0.16 8.68
CA ILE A 105 2.88 1.06 7.68
C ILE A 105 3.08 2.52 8.05
N GLN A 106 3.23 3.37 7.05
CA GLN A 106 3.25 4.82 7.22
C GLN A 106 2.44 5.50 6.13
N ALA A 107 1.62 6.48 6.53
CA ALA A 107 0.94 7.37 5.62
C ALA A 107 1.17 8.83 6.03
N GLY A 108 1.32 9.75 5.06
CA GLY A 108 1.56 11.16 5.40
C GLY A 108 1.25 12.14 4.28
N LYS A 109 0.65 13.28 4.65
CA LYS A 109 0.30 14.38 3.75
C LYS A 109 1.08 15.67 4.02
N ASP A 110 1.68 15.79 5.20
CA ASP A 110 2.50 16.93 5.62
C ASP A 110 4.02 16.66 5.54
N VAL A 111 4.37 15.47 5.09
CA VAL A 111 5.76 15.01 4.87
C VAL A 111 5.88 14.32 3.52
N THR A 112 7.11 14.22 3.01
CA THR A 112 7.46 13.34 1.89
C THR A 112 8.46 12.31 2.37
N SER A 113 8.19 11.04 2.11
CA SER A 113 9.15 9.95 2.32
C SER A 113 9.66 9.43 0.98
N ASN A 114 10.95 9.16 0.92
CA ASN A 114 11.62 8.52 -0.21
C ASN A 114 12.12 7.11 0.17
N LEU A 115 11.66 6.58 1.31
CA LEU A 115 12.00 5.22 1.72
C LEU A 115 11.32 4.21 0.79
N PRO A 116 12.07 3.21 0.28
CA PRO A 116 11.48 2.09 -0.41
C PRO A 116 10.59 1.28 0.56
N ALA A 117 9.63 0.55 0.00
CA ALA A 117 8.96 -0.50 0.77
C ALA A 117 9.86 -1.74 0.80
N GLU A 118 9.83 -2.47 1.91
CA GLU A 118 10.67 -3.65 2.12
C GLU A 118 9.83 -4.81 2.65
N ILE A 119 10.13 -6.02 2.16
CA ILE A 119 9.62 -7.28 2.71
C ILE A 119 10.81 -8.16 3.06
N TYR A 120 10.88 -8.56 4.32
CA TYR A 120 11.95 -9.36 4.88
C TYR A 120 11.58 -10.84 4.81
N THR A 121 12.49 -11.66 4.32
CA THR A 121 12.34 -13.13 4.24
C THR A 121 13.56 -13.83 4.84
N THR A 122 13.44 -15.11 5.12
CA THR A 122 14.58 -15.92 5.57
C THR A 122 15.74 -15.97 4.56
N ASP A 123 15.47 -15.65 3.29
CA ASP A 123 16.47 -15.74 2.22
C ASP A 123 17.12 -14.39 1.90
N GLY A 124 16.50 -13.29 2.32
CA GLY A 124 16.94 -11.94 2.02
C GLY A 124 15.81 -10.91 2.07
N THR A 125 16.04 -9.75 1.48
CA THR A 125 15.10 -8.61 1.47
C THR A 125 14.63 -8.30 0.06
N LEU A 126 13.33 -8.11 -0.07
CA LEU A 126 12.69 -7.58 -1.28
C LEU A 126 12.48 -6.08 -1.11
N PHE A 127 13.05 -5.29 -2.03
CA PHE A 127 12.90 -3.82 -2.08
C PHE A 127 11.96 -3.44 -3.21
N LEU A 128 10.96 -2.60 -2.91
CA LEU A 128 10.03 -2.05 -3.88
C LEU A 128 10.27 -0.54 -4.04
N SER A 129 10.35 -0.05 -5.26
CA SER A 129 10.60 1.37 -5.56
C SER A 129 9.56 2.34 -5.00
N GLY A 130 8.39 1.84 -4.67
CA GLY A 130 7.27 2.58 -4.06
C GLY A 130 6.10 1.65 -3.85
N ILE A 131 5.11 2.08 -3.08
CA ILE A 131 3.95 1.25 -2.78
C ILE A 131 2.70 1.66 -3.56
N GLU A 132 2.61 2.90 -4.03
CA GLU A 132 1.48 3.39 -4.81
C GLU A 132 1.53 3.00 -6.29
N ALA A 133 2.75 2.77 -6.81
CA ALA A 133 3.02 2.28 -8.16
C ALA A 133 4.39 1.61 -8.15
N VAL A 134 4.42 0.29 -8.31
CA VAL A 134 5.66 -0.49 -8.27
C VAL A 134 6.31 -0.50 -9.65
N SER A 135 7.38 0.28 -9.83
CA SER A 135 8.11 0.34 -11.11
C SER A 135 9.36 -0.52 -11.13
N GLN A 136 9.89 -0.88 -9.97
CA GLN A 136 11.09 -1.69 -9.83
C GLN A 136 11.03 -2.52 -8.55
N VAL A 137 11.46 -3.76 -8.62
CA VAL A 137 11.58 -4.67 -7.49
C VAL A 137 12.95 -5.33 -7.54
N LEU A 138 13.71 -5.19 -6.45
CA LEU A 138 15.03 -5.77 -6.26
C LEU A 138 14.97 -6.78 -5.11
N PHE A 139 15.47 -7.97 -5.31
CA PHE A 139 15.75 -8.90 -4.23
C PHE A 139 17.24 -8.93 -3.95
N GLN A 140 17.63 -8.85 -2.67
CA GLN A 140 19.00 -8.99 -2.21
C GLN A 140 19.06 -10.10 -1.15
N ASP A 141 19.89 -11.11 -1.38
CA ASP A 141 20.14 -12.17 -0.42
C ASP A 141 21.09 -11.72 0.71
N HIS A 142 21.26 -12.57 1.72
CA HIS A 142 22.14 -12.29 2.86
C HIS A 142 23.63 -12.25 2.52
N SER A 143 24.04 -12.73 1.33
CA SER A 143 25.42 -12.60 0.83
C SER A 143 25.70 -11.25 0.19
N GLY A 144 24.65 -10.46 -0.05
CA GLY A 144 24.71 -9.18 -0.78
C GLY A 144 24.50 -9.33 -2.29
N THR A 145 24.27 -10.56 -2.79
CA THR A 145 23.91 -10.78 -4.20
C THR A 145 22.50 -10.27 -4.45
N SER A 146 22.34 -9.52 -5.52
CA SER A 146 21.03 -8.92 -5.84
C SER A 146 20.64 -9.13 -7.29
N TYR A 147 19.33 -9.23 -7.54
CA TYR A 147 18.75 -9.24 -8.89
C TYR A 147 17.38 -8.57 -8.91
N GLN A 148 17.01 -8.07 -10.07
CA GLN A 148 15.71 -7.45 -10.28
C GLN A 148 14.67 -8.46 -10.73
N LEU A 149 13.44 -8.35 -10.20
CA LEU A 149 12.29 -9.05 -10.74
C LEU A 149 11.88 -8.40 -12.08
N PRO A 150 11.29 -9.18 -13.01
CA PRO A 150 10.94 -8.72 -14.35
C PRO A 150 9.67 -7.85 -14.35
N ILE A 151 9.75 -6.69 -13.70
CA ILE A 151 8.66 -5.71 -13.66
C ILE A 151 8.71 -4.82 -14.90
N THR A 152 7.59 -4.69 -15.58
CA THR A 152 7.40 -3.73 -16.67
C THR A 152 6.22 -2.83 -16.32
N PRO A 153 6.47 -1.57 -15.91
CA PRO A 153 5.40 -0.65 -15.56
C PRO A 153 4.47 -0.39 -16.76
N ALA A 154 3.19 -0.23 -16.49
CA ALA A 154 2.24 0.18 -17.51
C ALA A 154 2.53 1.60 -18.01
N SER A 155 2.11 1.90 -19.24
CA SER A 155 2.27 3.23 -19.85
C SER A 155 1.50 4.34 -19.13
N HIS A 156 0.51 3.98 -18.32
CA HIS A 156 -0.27 4.88 -17.50
C HIS A 156 -0.69 4.19 -16.19
N ASN A 157 -0.57 4.90 -15.08
CA ASN A 157 -0.78 4.34 -13.72
C ASN A 157 -2.17 3.73 -13.47
N MET A 158 -3.21 4.17 -14.19
CA MET A 158 -4.58 3.64 -14.04
C MET A 158 -4.93 2.56 -15.08
N LEU A 159 -4.01 2.24 -16.01
CA LEU A 159 -4.32 1.37 -17.14
C LEU A 159 -4.67 -0.05 -16.69
N GLU A 160 -3.85 -0.64 -15.83
CA GLU A 160 -4.03 -2.03 -15.39
C GLU A 160 -5.26 -2.19 -14.50
N GLU A 161 -5.54 -1.22 -13.60
CA GLU A 161 -6.77 -1.21 -12.82
C GLU A 161 -8.01 -1.11 -13.72
N ALA A 162 -8.00 -0.22 -14.72
CA ALA A 162 -9.10 -0.09 -15.66
C ALA A 162 -9.30 -1.35 -16.52
N GLN A 163 -8.22 -1.98 -16.98
CA GLN A 163 -8.26 -3.23 -17.73
C GLN A 163 -8.80 -4.38 -16.87
N ALA A 164 -8.35 -4.48 -15.63
CA ALA A 164 -8.80 -5.49 -14.70
C ALA A 164 -10.30 -5.34 -14.39
N PHE A 165 -10.78 -4.11 -14.21
CA PHE A 165 -12.21 -3.84 -14.03
C PHE A 165 -13.04 -4.17 -15.29
N ALA A 166 -12.53 -3.79 -16.47
CA ALA A 166 -13.18 -4.09 -17.74
C ALA A 166 -13.31 -5.62 -17.96
N SER A 167 -12.28 -6.39 -17.66
CA SER A 167 -12.28 -7.86 -17.79
C SER A 167 -13.35 -8.53 -16.92
N ILE A 168 -13.52 -8.07 -15.67
CA ILE A 168 -14.62 -8.56 -14.82
C ILE A 168 -15.98 -8.33 -15.48
N MET A 169 -16.19 -7.14 -16.05
CA MET A 169 -17.48 -6.80 -16.67
C MET A 169 -17.73 -7.57 -17.97
N THR A 170 -16.72 -7.75 -18.81
CA THR A 170 -16.85 -8.36 -20.13
C THR A 170 -16.80 -9.88 -20.09
N GLU A 171 -16.00 -10.46 -19.23
CA GLU A 171 -15.80 -11.91 -19.12
C GLU A 171 -16.66 -12.55 -18.04
N GLY A 172 -17.30 -11.73 -17.19
CA GLY A 172 -18.16 -12.22 -16.10
C GLY A 172 -17.39 -12.99 -15.02
N ASN A 173 -16.11 -12.64 -14.77
CA ASN A 173 -15.26 -13.36 -13.82
C ASN A 173 -15.69 -13.10 -12.37
N GLN A 174 -16.69 -13.85 -11.91
CA GLN A 174 -17.24 -13.74 -10.56
C GLN A 174 -16.23 -14.09 -9.47
N THR A 175 -15.32 -15.05 -9.71
CA THR A 175 -14.29 -15.43 -8.73
C THR A 175 -13.35 -14.27 -8.46
N LEU A 176 -12.86 -13.61 -9.50
CA LEU A 176 -11.99 -12.44 -9.36
C LEU A 176 -12.71 -11.28 -8.66
N TYR A 177 -13.97 -11.03 -9.04
CA TYR A 177 -14.81 -10.01 -8.39
C TYR A 177 -14.97 -10.28 -6.88
N GLN A 178 -15.29 -11.51 -6.48
CA GLN A 178 -15.44 -11.89 -5.07
C GLN A 178 -14.12 -11.75 -4.29
N THR A 179 -12.99 -12.13 -4.90
CA THR A 179 -11.66 -11.94 -4.29
C THR A 179 -11.39 -10.46 -4.01
N TRP A 180 -11.67 -9.57 -4.95
CA TRP A 180 -11.48 -8.14 -4.76
C TRP A 180 -12.41 -7.54 -3.71
N LEU A 181 -13.67 -7.99 -3.70
CA LEU A 181 -14.65 -7.57 -2.70
C LEU A 181 -14.21 -7.98 -1.29
N GLN A 182 -13.75 -9.22 -1.12
CA GLN A 182 -13.23 -9.71 0.16
C GLN A 182 -12.00 -8.92 0.62
N THR A 183 -11.03 -8.68 -0.26
CA THR A 183 -9.86 -7.87 0.07
C THR A 183 -10.26 -6.45 0.47
N GLY A 184 -11.20 -5.84 -0.26
CA GLY A 184 -11.75 -4.52 0.08
C GLY A 184 -12.43 -4.51 1.46
N GLN A 185 -13.21 -5.54 1.78
CA GLN A 185 -13.85 -5.68 3.10
C GLN A 185 -12.81 -5.83 4.21
N MET A 186 -11.77 -6.66 4.03
CA MET A 186 -10.68 -6.80 4.98
C MET A 186 -9.98 -5.46 5.24
N VAL A 187 -9.66 -4.70 4.19
CA VAL A 187 -9.03 -3.37 4.31
C VAL A 187 -9.90 -2.40 5.10
N HIS A 188 -11.22 -2.41 4.89
CA HIS A 188 -12.13 -1.53 5.63
C HIS A 188 -12.41 -1.96 7.08
N GLN A 189 -12.14 -3.20 7.42
CA GLN A 189 -12.26 -3.74 8.78
C GLN A 189 -10.96 -3.56 9.58
N THR A 190 -9.86 -3.31 8.90
CA THR A 190 -8.53 -3.03 9.46
C THR A 190 -8.38 -1.58 9.86
#